data_77c1756fb4087db105069604ef90e8d5
#
_entry.id   77c1756fb4087db105069604ef90e8d5
#
_cell.length_a   1.000
_cell.length_b   1.000
_cell.length_c   1.000
_cell.angle_alpha   90.00
_cell.angle_beta   90.00
_cell.angle_gamma   90.00
#
_symmetry.space_group_name_H-M   'P 1'
#
loop_
_entity.id
_entity.type
_entity.pdbx_description
1 polymer ?
#
loop_
_entity_poly.entity_id
_entity_poly.type
_entity_poly.pdbx_seq_one_letter_code
_entity_poly.pdbx_strand_id
1 'polypeptide(L)'
;SAIEFATMLSKNGETPVFTELRAVDNNYPLYGEIETLPRGATQKIFSSSQKPAVLINESIQKLLKVGVGEDVVIMGQKFEVAGLVSSVPDLAESAVFGEFAIISMDSYEKFGLSSGGSFLDHKYRIKFSNLDTIQEQESIVNSIIAYDDRIKTRLPGQSGRSLNRVIDNFSNFLNLVSVSAMVIAGIGISNTLLSFINQSNTSIAVKKSIGFPSSFIQTMYFYEIILILIMTSVIAYLIGVFSPLMANEFLPAA
;
A
#
# COMPACT_ATOMS: atom_id res chain seq x y z
N SER A 1 -4.32 -24.38 -2.58
CA SER A 1 -4.59 -24.00 -1.19
C SER A 1 -3.39 -23.32 -0.56
N ALA A 2 -3.61 -22.51 0.45
CA ALA A 2 -2.56 -21.91 1.26
C ALA A 2 -3.01 -21.80 2.74
N ILE A 3 -2.08 -21.97 3.66
CA ILE A 3 -2.28 -21.73 5.07
C ILE A 3 -1.35 -20.58 5.46
N GLU A 4 -1.88 -19.54 6.08
CA GLU A 4 -1.11 -18.38 6.52
C GLU A 4 -1.20 -18.24 8.02
N PHE A 5 -0.06 -17.96 8.65
CA PHE A 5 0.02 -17.68 10.08
C PHE A 5 1.28 -16.90 10.43
N ALA A 6 1.20 -16.17 11.53
CA ALA A 6 2.33 -15.44 12.07
C ALA A 6 3.24 -16.37 12.89
N THR A 7 4.55 -16.26 12.66
CA THR A 7 5.57 -17.03 13.39
C THR A 7 6.86 -16.22 13.55
N MET A 8 7.85 -16.84 14.19
CA MET A 8 9.19 -16.27 14.36
C MET A 8 10.20 -17.07 13.55
N LEU A 9 11.00 -16.37 12.75
CA LEU A 9 12.18 -16.90 12.07
C LEU A 9 13.45 -16.46 12.82
N SER A 10 14.41 -17.37 12.98
CA SER A 10 15.71 -17.02 13.54
C SER A 10 16.85 -17.73 12.79
N LYS A 11 18.05 -17.16 12.84
CA LYS A 11 19.28 -17.79 12.39
C LYS A 11 20.04 -18.27 13.62
N ASN A 12 20.24 -19.59 13.76
CA ASN A 12 21.06 -20.22 14.83
C ASN A 12 20.80 -19.72 16.27
N GLY A 13 19.56 -19.33 16.59
CA GLY A 13 19.19 -18.84 17.92
C GLY A 13 19.49 -17.37 18.19
N GLU A 14 19.86 -16.59 17.16
CA GLU A 14 19.93 -15.13 17.21
C GLU A 14 18.53 -14.50 17.34
N THR A 15 18.48 -13.18 17.41
CA THR A 15 17.24 -12.42 17.57
C THR A 15 16.20 -12.83 16.52
N PRO A 16 15.05 -13.37 16.94
CA PRO A 16 14.03 -13.81 16.01
C PRO A 16 13.33 -12.64 15.31
N VAL A 17 12.99 -12.82 14.05
CA VAL A 17 12.21 -11.88 13.24
C VAL A 17 10.78 -12.39 13.16
N PHE A 18 9.82 -11.50 13.46
CA PHE A 18 8.40 -11.78 13.29
C PHE A 18 8.07 -11.85 11.80
N THR A 19 7.45 -12.93 11.36
CA THR A 19 7.27 -13.26 9.94
C THR A 19 5.91 -13.87 9.70
N GLU A 20 5.26 -13.48 8.61
CA GLU A 20 4.10 -14.19 8.09
C GLU A 20 4.57 -15.41 7.29
N LEU A 21 4.27 -16.61 7.79
CA LEU A 21 4.61 -17.86 7.10
C LEU A 21 3.42 -18.34 6.27
N ARG A 22 3.69 -18.66 5.01
CA ARG A 22 2.71 -19.16 4.07
C ARG A 22 3.08 -20.57 3.62
N ALA A 23 2.29 -21.56 4.01
CA ALA A 23 2.38 -22.93 3.50
C ALA A 23 1.51 -23.08 2.27
N VAL A 24 2.09 -23.51 1.14
CA VAL A 24 1.42 -23.56 -0.16
C VAL A 24 1.47 -24.95 -0.77
N ASP A 25 0.45 -25.33 -1.55
CA ASP A 25 0.42 -26.58 -2.31
C ASP A 25 1.13 -26.42 -3.67
N ASN A 26 1.31 -27.55 -4.36
CA ASN A 26 2.01 -27.60 -5.65
C ASN A 26 1.30 -26.85 -6.79
N ASN A 27 0.03 -26.48 -6.62
CA ASN A 27 -0.75 -25.71 -7.60
C ASN A 27 -0.66 -24.19 -7.36
N TYR A 28 0.13 -23.76 -6.38
CA TYR A 28 0.32 -22.36 -6.07
C TYR A 28 1.49 -21.76 -6.86
N PRO A 29 1.35 -20.56 -7.43
CA PRO A 29 0.16 -19.71 -7.47
C PRO A 29 -0.81 -20.18 -8.57
N LEU A 30 -2.12 -19.92 -8.39
CA LEU A 30 -3.14 -20.31 -9.34
C LEU A 30 -3.07 -19.52 -10.67
N TYR A 31 -2.53 -18.30 -10.60
CA TYR A 31 -2.25 -17.40 -11.72
C TYR A 31 -0.87 -16.74 -11.52
N GLY A 32 -0.14 -16.58 -12.62
CA GLY A 32 1.21 -16.00 -12.61
C GLY A 32 2.27 -16.99 -12.10
N GLU A 33 3.44 -16.47 -11.77
CA GLU A 33 4.58 -17.23 -11.25
C GLU A 33 5.21 -16.48 -10.07
N ILE A 34 5.81 -17.24 -9.14
CA ILE A 34 6.61 -16.64 -8.07
C ILE A 34 7.98 -16.31 -8.66
N GLU A 35 8.33 -15.04 -8.66
CA GLU A 35 9.67 -14.62 -9.08
C GLU A 35 10.66 -14.82 -7.93
N THR A 36 11.71 -15.62 -8.19
CA THR A 36 12.71 -15.97 -7.19
C THR A 36 14.12 -15.74 -7.69
N LEU A 37 15.04 -15.46 -6.75
CA LEU A 37 16.48 -15.44 -6.94
C LEU A 37 17.15 -16.51 -6.07
N PRO A 38 17.81 -17.54 -6.66
CA PRO A 38 17.95 -17.83 -8.08
C PRO A 38 16.62 -18.26 -8.73
N ARG A 39 16.50 -18.08 -10.06
CA ARG A 39 15.32 -18.54 -10.80
C ARG A 39 15.10 -20.04 -10.60
N GLY A 40 13.83 -20.43 -10.39
CA GLY A 40 13.46 -21.82 -10.15
C GLY A 40 13.66 -22.30 -8.72
N ALA A 41 13.99 -21.44 -7.76
CA ALA A 41 14.07 -21.79 -6.33
C ALA A 41 12.72 -22.29 -5.79
N THR A 42 11.60 -21.88 -6.40
CA THR A 42 10.26 -22.38 -6.09
C THR A 42 10.15 -23.90 -6.19
N GLN A 43 10.82 -24.53 -7.16
CA GLN A 43 10.78 -26.00 -7.31
C GLN A 43 11.45 -26.72 -6.14
N LYS A 44 12.43 -26.09 -5.48
CA LYS A 44 13.14 -26.70 -4.34
C LYS A 44 12.24 -26.87 -3.13
N ILE A 45 11.28 -25.97 -2.89
CA ILE A 45 10.36 -26.11 -1.75
C ILE A 45 9.39 -27.27 -1.90
N PHE A 46 9.08 -27.66 -3.16
CA PHE A 46 8.23 -28.81 -3.48
C PHE A 46 8.98 -30.12 -3.69
N SER A 47 10.32 -30.06 -3.73
CA SER A 47 11.13 -31.27 -3.84
C SER A 47 11.14 -32.00 -2.50
N SER A 48 10.89 -33.31 -2.52
CA SER A 48 10.94 -34.17 -1.32
C SER A 48 12.39 -34.43 -0.87
N SER A 49 13.14 -33.36 -0.65
CA SER A 49 14.52 -33.43 -0.13
C SER A 49 14.52 -33.80 1.34
N GLN A 50 15.62 -34.35 1.83
CA GLN A 50 15.79 -34.70 3.25
C GLN A 50 15.72 -33.47 4.17
N LYS A 51 16.01 -32.28 3.65
CA LYS A 51 15.87 -31.00 4.37
C LYS A 51 14.68 -30.20 3.81
N PRO A 52 13.82 -29.66 4.67
CA PRO A 52 12.77 -28.77 4.23
C PRO A 52 13.36 -27.44 3.76
N ALA A 53 12.76 -26.86 2.73
CA ALA A 53 13.22 -25.62 2.14
C ALA A 53 12.22 -24.48 2.35
N VAL A 54 12.74 -23.25 2.46
CA VAL A 54 11.94 -22.03 2.62
C VAL A 54 12.38 -20.98 1.62
N LEU A 55 11.42 -20.23 1.10
CA LEU A 55 11.67 -18.99 0.37
C LEU A 55 11.43 -17.83 1.32
N ILE A 56 12.32 -16.86 1.35
CA ILE A 56 12.21 -15.66 2.19
C ILE A 56 12.22 -14.39 1.34
N ASN A 57 11.67 -13.29 1.85
CA ASN A 57 11.80 -12.01 1.18
C ASN A 57 13.14 -11.32 1.51
N GLU A 58 13.47 -10.28 0.77
CA GLU A 58 14.72 -9.52 0.92
C GLU A 58 14.84 -8.85 2.31
N SER A 59 13.71 -8.47 2.92
CA SER A 59 13.68 -7.89 4.26
C SER A 59 14.19 -8.87 5.30
N ILE A 60 13.70 -10.12 5.30
CA ILE A 60 14.19 -11.19 6.20
C ILE A 60 15.66 -11.46 5.97
N GLN A 61 16.10 -11.51 4.70
CA GLN A 61 17.52 -11.71 4.38
C GLN A 61 18.39 -10.65 5.05
N LYS A 62 18.02 -9.38 4.94
CA LYS A 62 18.77 -8.25 5.54
C LYS A 62 18.76 -8.29 7.06
N LEU A 63 17.60 -8.59 7.67
CA LEU A 63 17.43 -8.62 9.13
C LEU A 63 18.21 -9.77 9.78
N LEU A 64 18.11 -10.98 9.23
CA LEU A 64 18.78 -12.16 9.75
C LEU A 64 20.21 -12.37 9.19
N LYS A 65 20.62 -11.54 8.22
CA LYS A 65 21.90 -11.67 7.50
C LYS A 65 22.13 -13.11 7.03
N VAL A 66 21.10 -13.69 6.40
CA VAL A 66 21.08 -15.07 5.93
C VAL A 66 21.15 -15.11 4.41
N GLY A 67 21.98 -16.01 3.85
CA GLY A 67 22.11 -16.21 2.41
C GLY A 67 21.34 -17.44 1.92
N VAL A 68 21.23 -17.56 0.58
CA VAL A 68 20.69 -18.76 -0.07
C VAL A 68 21.59 -19.96 0.24
N GLY A 69 21.01 -21.08 0.66
CA GLY A 69 21.70 -22.29 1.09
C GLY A 69 22.04 -22.35 2.57
N GLU A 70 21.80 -21.28 3.33
CA GLU A 70 21.97 -21.28 4.79
C GLU A 70 20.70 -21.75 5.50
N ASP A 71 20.85 -22.20 6.74
CA ASP A 71 19.74 -22.71 7.55
C ASP A 71 19.09 -21.58 8.38
N VAL A 72 17.77 -21.59 8.43
CA VAL A 72 16.93 -20.80 9.36
C VAL A 72 16.08 -21.72 10.22
N VAL A 73 15.70 -21.28 11.39
CA VAL A 73 14.85 -22.03 12.32
C VAL A 73 13.46 -21.43 12.32
N ILE A 74 12.45 -22.24 12.05
CA ILE A 74 11.02 -21.92 12.09
C ILE A 74 10.37 -22.86 13.11
N MET A 75 9.76 -22.34 14.17
CA MET A 75 9.11 -23.14 15.22
C MET A 75 9.96 -24.33 15.72
N GLY A 76 11.27 -24.11 15.85
CA GLY A 76 12.21 -25.13 16.31
C GLY A 76 12.71 -26.12 15.24
N GLN A 77 12.25 -26.03 14.01
CA GLN A 77 12.68 -26.85 12.90
C GLN A 77 13.62 -26.08 11.95
N LYS A 78 14.64 -26.76 11.43
CA LYS A 78 15.61 -26.17 10.50
C LYS A 78 15.12 -26.25 9.07
N PHE A 79 15.14 -25.14 8.38
CA PHE A 79 14.80 -24.99 6.96
C PHE A 79 16.00 -24.42 6.21
N GLU A 80 16.28 -24.95 5.02
CA GLU A 80 17.29 -24.36 4.14
C GLU A 80 16.67 -23.23 3.32
N VAL A 81 17.29 -22.07 3.25
CA VAL A 81 16.86 -20.95 2.39
C VAL A 81 17.09 -21.33 0.93
N ALA A 82 16.05 -21.71 0.21
CA ALA A 82 16.11 -22.11 -1.19
C ALA A 82 16.33 -20.92 -2.14
N GLY A 83 15.83 -19.75 -1.76
CA GLY A 83 15.95 -18.54 -2.55
C GLY A 83 15.21 -17.36 -1.94
N LEU A 84 15.38 -16.20 -2.60
CA LEU A 84 14.71 -14.96 -2.25
C LEU A 84 13.50 -14.77 -3.14
N VAL A 85 12.41 -14.31 -2.58
CA VAL A 85 11.19 -13.95 -3.31
C VAL A 85 11.25 -12.48 -3.66
N SER A 86 11.17 -12.17 -4.96
CA SER A 86 11.12 -10.81 -5.47
C SER A 86 9.68 -10.36 -5.71
N SER A 87 8.82 -11.26 -6.20
CA SER A 87 7.41 -10.95 -6.47
C SER A 87 6.55 -12.21 -6.36
N VAL A 88 5.36 -12.03 -5.82
CA VAL A 88 4.32 -13.07 -5.77
C VAL A 88 3.02 -12.46 -6.27
N PRO A 89 2.32 -13.11 -7.23
CA PRO A 89 1.15 -12.51 -7.89
C PRO A 89 -0.02 -12.13 -6.98
N ASP A 90 -0.13 -12.79 -5.83
CA ASP A 90 -1.26 -12.60 -4.89
C ASP A 90 -0.87 -11.95 -3.56
N LEU A 91 0.31 -11.34 -3.49
CA LEU A 91 0.80 -10.61 -2.34
C LEU A 91 0.17 -9.23 -2.13
N ALA A 92 -0.72 -8.79 -3.00
CA ALA A 92 -1.31 -7.45 -2.95
C ALA A 92 -2.03 -7.10 -1.63
N GLU A 93 -2.29 -8.07 -0.75
CA GLU A 93 -3.04 -7.83 0.49
C GLU A 93 -2.20 -7.76 1.77
N SER A 94 -1.09 -8.49 1.90
CA SER A 94 -0.38 -8.58 3.17
C SER A 94 1.11 -8.23 3.11
N ALA A 95 1.74 -8.29 1.97
CA ALA A 95 3.18 -8.26 1.87
C ALA A 95 3.76 -6.98 1.24
N VAL A 96 2.99 -5.94 1.06
CA VAL A 96 3.55 -4.65 0.63
C VAL A 96 4.48 -4.07 1.71
N PHE A 97 4.34 -4.51 2.97
CA PHE A 97 5.07 -3.89 4.09
C PHE A 97 5.53 -4.86 5.21
N GLY A 98 5.67 -6.16 4.96
CA GLY A 98 6.02 -7.10 6.04
C GLY A 98 7.03 -8.18 5.65
N GLU A 99 7.62 -8.80 6.66
CA GLU A 99 8.46 -9.97 6.54
C GLU A 99 7.59 -11.19 6.27
N PHE A 100 7.81 -11.87 5.14
CA PHE A 100 7.09 -13.07 4.79
C PHE A 100 8.02 -14.18 4.27
N ALA A 101 7.59 -15.42 4.51
CA ALA A 101 8.29 -16.60 4.05
C ALA A 101 7.31 -17.63 3.48
N ILE A 102 7.75 -18.44 2.52
CA ILE A 102 6.93 -19.45 1.83
C ILE A 102 7.58 -20.82 2.01
N ILE A 103 6.78 -21.80 2.43
CA ILE A 103 7.15 -23.22 2.52
C ILE A 103 6.13 -24.08 1.76
N SER A 104 6.46 -25.34 1.50
CA SER A 104 5.48 -26.29 0.95
C SER A 104 4.50 -26.76 2.04
N MET A 105 3.28 -27.11 1.62
CA MET A 105 2.28 -27.74 2.47
C MET A 105 2.78 -29.06 3.08
N ASP A 106 3.51 -29.86 2.30
CA ASP A 106 4.12 -31.12 2.77
C ASP A 106 5.09 -30.87 3.94
N SER A 107 5.88 -29.79 3.87
CA SER A 107 6.78 -29.41 4.96
C SER A 107 6.01 -28.95 6.19
N TYR A 108 4.93 -28.20 6.00
CA TYR A 108 4.06 -27.76 7.07
C TYR A 108 3.47 -28.94 7.86
N GLU A 109 2.92 -29.94 7.15
CA GLU A 109 2.33 -31.14 7.74
C GLU A 109 3.38 -32.06 8.37
N LYS A 110 4.45 -32.36 7.63
CA LYS A 110 5.52 -33.29 8.05
C LYS A 110 6.23 -32.83 9.33
N PHE A 111 6.41 -31.53 9.51
CA PHE A 111 7.10 -30.97 10.68
C PHE A 111 6.14 -30.55 11.81
N GLY A 112 4.84 -30.84 11.69
CA GLY A 112 3.88 -30.64 12.75
C GLY A 112 3.68 -29.16 13.14
N LEU A 113 3.89 -28.25 12.18
CA LEU A 113 3.77 -26.81 12.42
C LEU A 113 2.35 -26.38 12.77
N SER A 114 1.36 -27.24 12.53
CA SER A 114 -0.04 -27.06 12.91
C SER A 114 -0.28 -27.04 14.43
N SER A 115 0.67 -27.55 15.23
CA SER A 115 0.51 -27.71 16.68
C SER A 115 0.79 -26.42 17.48
N GLY A 116 1.17 -25.34 16.83
CA GLY A 116 1.73 -24.15 17.47
C GLY A 116 0.74 -23.17 18.11
N GLY A 117 -0.56 -23.45 18.16
CA GLY A 117 -1.55 -22.57 18.83
C GLY A 117 -1.77 -21.20 18.19
N SER A 118 -1.26 -20.97 16.99
CA SER A 118 -1.45 -19.74 16.21
C SER A 118 -2.82 -19.72 15.54
N PHE A 119 -3.38 -18.55 15.34
CA PHE A 119 -4.54 -18.38 14.46
C PHE A 119 -4.10 -18.74 13.05
N LEU A 120 -4.72 -19.78 12.47
CA LEU A 120 -4.44 -20.28 11.14
C LEU A 120 -5.51 -19.77 10.18
N ASP A 121 -5.09 -19.04 9.16
CA ASP A 121 -5.95 -18.62 8.05
C ASP A 121 -5.80 -19.62 6.89
N HIS A 122 -6.85 -20.42 6.67
CA HIS A 122 -6.92 -21.34 5.54
C HIS A 122 -7.49 -20.61 4.33
N LYS A 123 -6.70 -20.46 3.28
CA LYS A 123 -7.10 -19.80 2.04
C LYS A 123 -7.22 -20.81 0.89
N TYR A 124 -8.42 -20.97 0.40
CA TYR A 124 -8.71 -21.81 -0.76
C TYR A 124 -9.02 -20.93 -1.96
N ARG A 125 -8.30 -21.11 -3.06
CA ARG A 125 -8.56 -20.44 -4.32
C ARG A 125 -9.18 -21.43 -5.29
N ILE A 126 -10.32 -21.06 -5.87
CA ILE A 126 -11.08 -21.91 -6.78
C ILE A 126 -11.07 -21.24 -8.16
N LYS A 127 -10.69 -22.02 -9.19
CA LYS A 127 -10.79 -21.62 -10.59
C LYS A 127 -11.91 -22.41 -11.24
N PHE A 128 -12.89 -21.72 -11.76
CA PHE A 128 -13.98 -22.32 -12.53
C PHE A 128 -13.61 -22.34 -14.02
N SER A 129 -13.76 -23.49 -14.66
CA SER A 129 -13.39 -23.67 -16.08
C SER A 129 -14.51 -23.34 -17.05
N ASN A 130 -15.77 -23.40 -16.59
CA ASN A 130 -16.98 -23.39 -17.45
C ASN A 130 -18.02 -22.34 -17.04
N LEU A 131 -17.69 -21.41 -16.16
CA LEU A 131 -18.63 -20.37 -15.71
C LEU A 131 -18.10 -19.00 -16.10
N ASP A 132 -18.83 -18.32 -16.98
CA ASP A 132 -18.41 -17.03 -17.55
C ASP A 132 -18.78 -15.86 -16.65
N THR A 133 -19.75 -16.04 -15.73
CA THR A 133 -20.27 -14.94 -14.92
C THR A 133 -19.84 -15.08 -13.46
N ILE A 134 -19.29 -13.99 -12.89
CA ILE A 134 -18.85 -13.93 -11.48
C ILE A 134 -20.03 -14.21 -10.54
N GLN A 135 -21.24 -13.76 -10.88
CA GLN A 135 -22.45 -13.99 -10.08
C GLN A 135 -22.82 -15.48 -9.96
N GLU A 136 -22.66 -16.26 -11.04
CA GLU A 136 -22.91 -17.71 -11.02
C GLU A 136 -21.88 -18.43 -10.15
N GLN A 137 -20.61 -18.05 -10.26
CA GLN A 137 -19.54 -18.58 -9.42
C GLN A 137 -19.81 -18.30 -7.94
N GLU A 138 -20.23 -17.07 -7.62
CA GLU A 138 -20.57 -16.65 -6.26
C GLU A 138 -21.75 -17.45 -5.71
N SER A 139 -22.80 -17.64 -6.50
CA SER A 139 -23.98 -18.38 -6.08
C SER A 139 -23.67 -19.83 -5.73
N ILE A 140 -22.83 -20.48 -6.53
CA ILE A 140 -22.39 -21.86 -6.28
C ILE A 140 -21.56 -21.96 -5.01
N VAL A 141 -20.58 -21.07 -4.84
CA VAL A 141 -19.74 -21.06 -3.65
C VAL A 141 -20.58 -20.78 -2.40
N ASN A 142 -21.46 -19.79 -2.44
CA ASN A 142 -22.34 -19.46 -1.32
C ASN A 142 -23.31 -20.57 -0.98
N SER A 143 -23.80 -21.35 -1.96
CA SER A 143 -24.67 -22.50 -1.71
C SER A 143 -23.94 -23.64 -0.96
N ILE A 144 -22.65 -23.79 -1.16
CA ILE A 144 -21.81 -24.79 -0.50
C ILE A 144 -21.45 -24.33 0.92
N ILE A 145 -21.18 -23.03 1.10
CA ILE A 145 -20.66 -22.45 2.34
C ILE A 145 -21.79 -21.98 3.28
N ALA A 146 -23.03 -21.91 2.81
CA ALA A 146 -24.19 -21.29 3.46
C ALA A 146 -24.45 -21.69 4.95
N TYR A 147 -23.70 -22.63 5.49
CA TYR A 147 -23.86 -23.18 6.84
C TYR A 147 -22.71 -22.87 7.81
N ASP A 148 -21.66 -22.14 7.39
CA ASP A 148 -20.53 -21.85 8.28
C ASP A 148 -20.11 -20.38 8.22
N ASP A 149 -20.51 -19.61 9.23
CA ASP A 149 -20.18 -18.17 9.37
C ASP A 149 -18.68 -17.89 9.51
N ARG A 150 -17.84 -18.91 9.70
CA ARG A 150 -16.39 -18.79 9.79
C ARG A 150 -15.73 -18.67 8.43
N ILE A 151 -16.42 -19.08 7.35
CA ILE A 151 -15.89 -19.05 6.00
C ILE A 151 -16.29 -17.74 5.33
N LYS A 152 -15.28 -16.99 4.85
CA LYS A 152 -15.48 -15.74 4.12
C LYS A 152 -15.11 -15.91 2.66
N THR A 153 -16.06 -15.69 1.79
CA THR A 153 -15.83 -15.70 0.34
C THR A 153 -15.33 -14.35 -0.13
N ARG A 154 -14.32 -14.35 -0.98
CA ARG A 154 -13.81 -13.15 -1.66
C ARG A 154 -13.82 -13.38 -3.16
N LEU A 155 -14.44 -12.47 -3.89
CA LEU A 155 -14.49 -12.50 -5.35
C LEU A 155 -13.24 -11.87 -5.98
N PRO A 156 -12.90 -12.24 -7.21
CA PRO A 156 -11.88 -11.55 -7.99
C PRO A 156 -12.18 -10.03 -8.03
N GLY A 157 -11.17 -9.20 -7.77
CA GLY A 157 -11.32 -7.75 -7.68
C GLY A 157 -11.77 -7.21 -6.31
N GLN A 158 -12.16 -8.07 -5.38
CA GLN A 158 -12.42 -7.66 -3.99
C GLN A 158 -11.17 -7.73 -3.11
N SER A 159 -10.13 -8.37 -3.57
CA SER A 159 -8.86 -8.50 -2.84
C SER A 159 -8.17 -7.15 -2.57
N GLY A 160 -8.42 -6.14 -3.42
CA GLY A 160 -7.95 -4.77 -3.19
C GLY A 160 -8.82 -3.93 -2.26
N ARG A 161 -9.88 -4.46 -1.64
CA ARG A 161 -10.78 -3.66 -0.78
C ARG A 161 -10.11 -3.15 0.49
N SER A 162 -9.17 -3.88 1.06
CA SER A 162 -8.40 -3.39 2.21
C SER A 162 -7.49 -2.24 1.81
N LEU A 163 -6.81 -2.36 0.67
CA LEU A 163 -6.00 -1.29 0.10
C LEU A 163 -6.85 -0.09 -0.32
N ASN A 164 -7.99 -0.34 -0.99
CA ASN A 164 -8.93 0.72 -1.34
C ASN A 164 -9.46 1.45 -0.10
N ARG A 165 -9.79 0.75 0.99
CA ARG A 165 -10.18 1.42 2.26
C ARG A 165 -9.07 2.30 2.83
N VAL A 166 -7.81 1.85 2.77
CA VAL A 166 -6.66 2.66 3.19
C VAL A 166 -6.54 3.90 2.30
N ILE A 167 -6.65 3.74 0.99
CA ILE A 167 -6.63 4.84 0.03
C ILE A 167 -7.81 5.80 0.27
N ASP A 168 -9.01 5.28 0.48
CA ASP A 168 -10.21 6.08 0.75
C ASP A 168 -10.07 6.87 2.06
N ASN A 169 -9.60 6.23 3.12
CA ASN A 169 -9.35 6.89 4.40
C ASN A 169 -8.27 7.97 4.28
N PHE A 170 -7.20 7.69 3.53
CA PHE A 170 -6.15 8.67 3.28
C PHE A 170 -6.65 9.83 2.42
N SER A 171 -7.45 9.57 1.40
CA SER A 171 -8.10 10.58 0.57
C SER A 171 -9.04 11.46 1.40
N ASN A 172 -9.84 10.88 2.29
CA ASN A 172 -10.71 11.62 3.20
C ASN A 172 -9.91 12.49 4.17
N PHE A 173 -8.79 11.97 4.70
CA PHE A 173 -7.89 12.75 5.55
C PHE A 173 -7.28 13.93 4.78
N LEU A 174 -6.77 13.71 3.57
CA LEU A 174 -6.22 14.77 2.71
C LEU A 174 -7.28 15.82 2.37
N ASN A 175 -8.51 15.40 2.13
CA ASN A 175 -9.63 16.31 1.86
C ASN A 175 -9.92 17.22 3.08
N LEU A 176 -9.94 16.64 4.28
CA LEU A 176 -10.10 17.41 5.52
C LEU A 176 -8.98 18.45 5.73
N VAL A 177 -7.73 18.03 5.51
CA VAL A 177 -6.56 18.91 5.57
C VAL A 177 -6.66 20.03 4.54
N SER A 178 -7.08 19.71 3.31
CA SER A 178 -7.24 20.68 2.22
C SER A 178 -8.30 21.74 2.57
N VAL A 179 -9.44 21.33 3.11
CA VAL A 179 -10.49 22.26 3.56
C VAL A 179 -9.97 23.16 4.68
N SER A 180 -9.25 22.60 5.64
CA SER A 180 -8.67 23.38 6.75
C SER A 180 -7.64 24.39 6.24
N ALA A 181 -6.78 23.99 5.29
CA ALA A 181 -5.81 24.88 4.66
C ALA A 181 -6.51 26.01 3.88
N MET A 182 -7.62 25.70 3.19
CA MET A 182 -8.41 26.71 2.47
C MET A 182 -9.01 27.77 3.40
N VAL A 183 -9.48 27.38 4.58
CA VAL A 183 -9.99 28.34 5.59
C VAL A 183 -8.87 29.26 6.09
N ILE A 184 -7.72 28.69 6.43
CA ILE A 184 -6.55 29.46 6.88
C ILE A 184 -6.07 30.42 5.79
N ALA A 185 -6.00 29.95 4.54
CA ALA A 185 -5.64 30.79 3.40
C ALA A 185 -6.64 31.93 3.19
N GLY A 186 -7.95 31.68 3.35
CA GLY A 186 -8.99 32.70 3.27
C GLY A 186 -8.80 33.83 4.30
N ILE A 187 -8.47 33.46 5.54
CA ILE A 187 -8.15 34.44 6.60
C ILE A 187 -6.90 35.26 6.22
N GLY A 188 -5.86 34.59 5.72
CA GLY A 188 -4.64 35.24 5.27
C GLY A 188 -4.88 36.25 4.15
N ILE A 189 -5.66 35.88 3.15
CA ILE A 189 -6.05 36.76 2.03
C ILE A 189 -6.84 37.96 2.55
N SER A 190 -7.82 37.74 3.43
CA SER A 190 -8.61 38.83 4.02
C SER A 190 -7.72 39.84 4.77
N ASN A 191 -6.80 39.39 5.59
CA ASN A 191 -5.87 40.25 6.34
C ASN A 191 -4.93 41.02 5.38
N THR A 192 -4.46 40.37 4.32
CA THR A 192 -3.59 41.03 3.33
C THR A 192 -4.35 42.12 2.56
N LEU A 193 -5.59 41.85 2.15
CA LEU A 193 -6.45 42.83 1.49
C LEU A 193 -6.74 44.05 2.38
N LEU A 194 -7.07 43.82 3.65
CA LEU A 194 -7.30 44.88 4.60
C LEU A 194 -6.05 45.76 4.79
N SER A 195 -4.88 45.14 4.92
CA SER A 195 -3.60 45.83 5.02
C SER A 195 -3.30 46.67 3.76
N PHE A 196 -3.54 46.08 2.57
CA PHE A 196 -3.37 46.78 1.29
C PHE A 196 -4.26 48.02 1.17
N ILE A 197 -5.55 47.89 1.52
CA ILE A 197 -6.50 49.02 1.50
C ILE A 197 -6.08 50.09 2.49
N ASN A 198 -5.66 49.72 3.70
CA ASN A 198 -5.22 50.67 4.72
C ASN A 198 -3.96 51.43 4.29
N GLN A 199 -2.99 50.78 3.67
CA GLN A 199 -1.79 51.42 3.13
C GLN A 199 -2.12 52.36 1.95
N SER A 200 -3.14 52.04 1.18
CA SER A 200 -3.58 52.84 0.03
C SER A 200 -4.41 54.06 0.41
N ASN A 201 -4.85 54.19 1.67
CA ASN A 201 -5.72 55.29 2.12
C ASN A 201 -5.15 56.70 1.84
N THR A 202 -3.86 56.90 2.04
CA THR A 202 -3.21 58.18 1.74
C THR A 202 -3.23 58.49 0.24
N SER A 203 -2.94 57.49 -0.59
CA SER A 203 -2.98 57.63 -2.04
C SER A 203 -4.40 57.90 -2.56
N ILE A 204 -5.40 57.26 -1.96
CA ILE A 204 -6.81 57.47 -2.24
C ILE A 204 -7.23 58.90 -1.88
N ALA A 205 -6.82 59.40 -0.71
CA ALA A 205 -7.10 60.76 -0.25
C ALA A 205 -6.52 61.81 -1.19
N VAL A 206 -5.25 61.66 -1.60
CA VAL A 206 -4.62 62.57 -2.57
C VAL A 206 -5.33 62.56 -3.92
N LYS A 207 -5.68 61.40 -4.47
CA LYS A 207 -6.40 61.30 -5.73
C LYS A 207 -7.79 61.96 -5.66
N LYS A 208 -8.45 61.83 -4.51
CA LYS A 208 -9.78 62.44 -4.26
C LYS A 208 -9.67 63.97 -4.09
N SER A 209 -8.61 64.49 -3.52
CA SER A 209 -8.39 65.95 -3.39
C SER A 209 -8.04 66.61 -4.74
N ILE A 210 -7.48 65.89 -5.69
CA ILE A 210 -7.24 66.34 -7.08
C ILE A 210 -8.53 66.31 -7.94
N GLY A 211 -9.64 65.72 -7.38
CA GLY A 211 -10.94 65.73 -8.07
C GLY A 211 -11.32 64.45 -8.83
N PHE A 212 -10.59 63.33 -8.63
CA PHE A 212 -11.00 62.08 -9.24
C PHE A 212 -12.30 61.57 -8.63
N PRO A 213 -13.26 61.11 -9.43
CA PRO A 213 -14.51 60.53 -8.91
C PRO A 213 -14.26 59.20 -8.18
N SER A 214 -15.01 58.97 -7.10
CA SER A 214 -14.83 57.77 -6.25
C SER A 214 -14.97 56.48 -7.02
N SER A 215 -15.85 56.44 -8.06
CA SER A 215 -16.02 55.28 -8.92
C SER A 215 -14.75 54.92 -9.72
N PHE A 216 -14.03 55.93 -10.20
CA PHE A 216 -12.80 55.73 -10.94
C PHE A 216 -11.69 55.12 -10.04
N ILE A 217 -11.58 55.69 -8.83
CA ILE A 217 -10.60 55.20 -7.83
C ILE A 217 -10.89 53.73 -7.46
N GLN A 218 -12.16 53.41 -7.19
CA GLN A 218 -12.56 52.03 -6.88
C GLN A 218 -12.26 51.06 -8.03
N THR A 219 -12.58 51.46 -9.25
CA THR A 219 -12.32 50.63 -10.45
C THR A 219 -10.80 50.38 -10.64
N MET A 220 -9.99 51.41 -10.41
CA MET A 220 -8.53 51.28 -10.53
C MET A 220 -7.96 50.28 -9.52
N TYR A 221 -8.31 50.35 -8.25
CA TYR A 221 -7.86 49.39 -7.24
C TYR A 221 -8.45 47.99 -7.45
N PHE A 222 -9.65 47.90 -7.99
CA PHE A 222 -10.25 46.61 -8.35
C PHE A 222 -9.46 45.89 -9.45
N TYR A 223 -9.04 46.59 -10.49
CA TYR A 223 -8.17 46.03 -11.53
C TYR A 223 -6.79 45.63 -11.01
N GLU A 224 -6.22 46.43 -10.10
CA GLU A 224 -4.95 46.12 -9.45
C GLU A 224 -5.03 44.80 -8.65
N ILE A 225 -6.09 44.62 -7.85
CA ILE A 225 -6.32 43.39 -7.10
C ILE A 225 -6.53 42.21 -8.04
N ILE A 226 -7.31 42.33 -9.11
CA ILE A 226 -7.53 41.28 -10.11
C ILE A 226 -6.23 40.87 -10.77
N LEU A 227 -5.36 41.83 -11.13
CA LEU A 227 -4.10 41.55 -11.76
C LEU A 227 -3.18 40.75 -10.83
N ILE A 228 -3.08 41.14 -9.55
CA ILE A 228 -2.33 40.38 -8.55
C ILE A 228 -2.87 38.96 -8.40
N LEU A 229 -4.21 38.81 -8.38
CA LEU A 229 -4.89 37.53 -8.23
C LEU A 229 -4.60 36.60 -9.43
N ILE A 230 -4.61 37.14 -10.65
CA ILE A 230 -4.25 36.38 -11.85
C ILE A 230 -2.78 35.95 -11.79
N MET A 231 -1.87 36.83 -11.45
CA MET A 231 -0.43 36.54 -11.36
C MET A 231 -0.16 35.46 -10.31
N THR A 232 -0.74 35.56 -9.13
CA THR A 232 -0.59 34.56 -8.05
C THR A 232 -1.23 33.23 -8.42
N SER A 233 -2.37 33.23 -9.12
CA SER A 233 -3.03 32.01 -9.60
C SER A 233 -2.18 31.24 -10.60
N VAL A 234 -1.51 31.94 -11.53
CA VAL A 234 -0.59 31.32 -12.50
C VAL A 234 0.59 30.66 -11.78
N ILE A 235 1.18 31.36 -10.81
CA ILE A 235 2.30 30.83 -10.01
C ILE A 235 1.85 29.59 -9.22
N ALA A 236 0.69 29.68 -8.55
CA ALA A 236 0.13 28.55 -7.79
C ALA A 236 -0.16 27.34 -8.66
N TYR A 237 -0.68 27.56 -9.88
CA TYR A 237 -0.92 26.50 -10.84
C TYR A 237 0.38 25.82 -11.28
N LEU A 238 1.40 26.60 -11.60
CA LEU A 238 2.71 26.04 -11.96
C LEU A 238 3.30 25.21 -10.82
N ILE A 239 3.28 25.70 -9.58
CA ILE A 239 3.76 24.94 -8.42
C ILE A 239 2.95 23.66 -8.25
N GLY A 240 1.62 23.72 -8.38
CA GLY A 240 0.73 22.56 -8.26
C GLY A 240 1.00 21.46 -9.29
N VAL A 241 1.28 21.85 -10.55
CA VAL A 241 1.59 20.90 -11.62
C VAL A 241 2.99 20.30 -11.48
N PHE A 242 3.98 21.10 -11.07
CA PHE A 242 5.36 20.62 -10.94
C PHE A 242 5.63 19.85 -9.64
N SER A 243 4.84 20.07 -8.59
CA SER A 243 5.01 19.40 -7.29
C SER A 243 5.01 17.86 -7.37
N PRO A 244 4.04 17.18 -8.03
CA PRO A 244 4.07 15.72 -8.16
C PRO A 244 5.19 15.20 -9.05
N LEU A 245 5.65 15.99 -10.03
CA LEU A 245 6.78 15.61 -10.89
C LEU A 245 8.10 15.60 -10.11
N MET A 246 8.30 16.59 -9.23
CA MET A 246 9.46 16.62 -8.33
C MET A 246 9.41 15.53 -7.27
N ALA A 247 8.23 15.23 -6.73
CA ALA A 247 8.07 14.16 -5.75
C ALA A 247 8.46 12.78 -6.32
N ASN A 248 8.24 12.57 -7.61
CA ASN A 248 8.57 11.30 -8.28
C ASN A 248 10.09 11.09 -8.46
N GLU A 249 10.89 12.16 -8.51
CA GLU A 249 12.36 12.07 -8.54
C GLU A 249 12.98 11.83 -7.16
N PHE A 250 12.32 12.27 -6.09
CA PHE A 250 12.79 12.11 -4.71
C PHE A 250 12.34 10.79 -4.04
N LEU A 251 11.32 10.10 -4.58
CA LEU A 251 10.95 8.76 -4.18
C LEU A 251 11.64 7.77 -5.13
N PRO A 252 12.78 7.17 -4.76
CA PRO A 252 13.33 6.07 -5.54
C PRO A 252 12.27 4.99 -5.57
N ALA A 253 12.01 4.46 -6.77
CA ALA A 253 11.10 3.35 -6.98
C ALA A 253 11.49 2.22 -6.00
N ALA A 254 10.64 1.99 -4.98
CA ALA A 254 10.75 0.90 -4.04
C ALA A 254 10.20 -0.37 -4.67
#